data_3f7f4950003b51d8d6e111e110134c58
#
_entry.id   3f7f4950003b51d8d6e111e110134c58
#
_cell.length_a   1.000
_cell.length_b   1.000
_cell.length_c   1.000
_cell.angle_alpha   90.00
_cell.angle_beta   90.00
_cell.angle_gamma   90.00
#
_symmetry.space_group_name_H-M   'P 1'
#
loop_
_entity.id
_entity.type
_entity.pdbx_description
1 polymer ?
#
loop_
_entity_poly.entity_id
_entity_poly.type
_entity_poly.pdbx_seq_one_letter_code
_entity_poly.pdbx_strand_id
1 'polypeptide(L)'
;MSAALQWIVNAEPPFGVGPSQPFDVGLLPSSVSQAIWRGTEVGQSGKAVVSTGFEALDAQLPGGGWPCNSLTELLQSQPSLCEWRLLSPALARLVTTGGQILLVGPPKRPHVPGLVKLGIAEKNLVWIVADTPAERLWTTEQLVKANPRGGAILAWLPQARAEQIRRLQVHAQSCDCPVFLFRPEAVQLDASPAPLRVLATLGTDWQLQVYILKRKGALMDGFISLLSIPATLASVFTPRLMRPSQLMAKTEASNVHALGRTVNQRHLRQIAAH
;
A
#
# COMPACT_ATOMS: atom_id res chain seq x y z
N MET A 1 -34.24 46.52 28.77
CA MET A 1 -33.51 45.40 28.14
C MET A 1 -34.00 45.26 26.69
N SER A 2 -33.21 45.43 25.73
CA SER A 2 -33.44 45.24 24.28
C SER A 2 -33.10 46.45 23.39
N ALA A 3 -31.86 46.83 23.36
CA ALA A 3 -31.34 47.73 22.32
C ALA A 3 -29.92 47.37 21.85
N ALA A 4 -29.34 46.29 22.38
CA ALA A 4 -27.97 45.90 22.09
C ALA A 4 -27.85 44.72 21.06
N LEU A 5 -28.98 44.14 20.62
CA LEU A 5 -28.97 42.98 19.72
C LEU A 5 -29.35 43.31 18.26
N GLN A 6 -29.62 44.55 17.94
CA GLN A 6 -30.05 44.97 16.60
C GLN A 6 -28.92 45.51 15.71
N TRP A 7 -27.69 45.62 16.24
CA TRP A 7 -26.52 46.15 15.54
C TRP A 7 -25.66 45.07 14.84
N ILE A 8 -25.95 43.79 15.07
CA ILE A 8 -25.12 42.69 14.51
C ILE A 8 -25.62 42.15 13.16
N VAL A 9 -26.85 42.57 12.75
CA VAL A 9 -27.47 41.98 11.52
C VAL A 9 -27.26 42.83 10.26
N ASN A 10 -26.77 44.06 10.34
CA ASN A 10 -26.64 44.98 9.21
C ASN A 10 -25.24 45.55 8.99
N ALA A 11 -24.17 44.92 9.47
CA ALA A 11 -22.84 45.27 9.06
C ALA A 11 -22.48 44.46 7.81
N GLU A 12 -22.59 45.08 6.62
CA GLU A 12 -21.93 44.59 5.43
C GLU A 12 -20.42 44.36 5.74
N PRO A 13 -19.84 43.23 5.40
CA PRO A 13 -18.40 43.02 5.61
C PRO A 13 -17.63 44.06 4.80
N PRO A 14 -16.65 44.74 5.38
CA PRO A 14 -15.94 45.87 4.75
C PRO A 14 -15.00 45.46 3.61
N PHE A 15 -15.03 44.25 3.16
CA PHE A 15 -14.29 43.78 1.98
C PHE A 15 -15.20 42.95 1.09
N GLY A 16 -15.57 43.50 -0.08
CA GLY A 16 -16.20 42.76 -1.15
C GLY A 16 -15.29 41.60 -1.53
N VAL A 17 -15.66 40.35 -1.17
CA VAL A 17 -15.03 39.15 -1.66
C VAL A 17 -15.53 38.92 -3.07
N GLY A 18 -14.92 39.65 -4.05
CA GLY A 18 -14.95 39.25 -5.43
C GLY A 18 -14.27 37.87 -5.57
N PRO A 19 -14.54 37.10 -6.65
CA PRO A 19 -13.88 35.81 -6.84
C PRO A 19 -12.37 36.02 -6.73
N SER A 20 -11.74 35.42 -5.74
CA SER A 20 -10.32 35.53 -5.46
C SER A 20 -9.57 35.00 -6.68
N GLN A 21 -8.99 35.90 -7.47
CA GLN A 21 -8.08 35.53 -8.53
C GLN A 21 -6.93 34.74 -7.89
N PRO A 22 -6.51 33.60 -8.48
CA PRO A 22 -5.38 32.86 -7.96
C PRO A 22 -4.15 33.78 -7.91
N PHE A 23 -3.46 33.82 -6.78
CA PHE A 23 -2.26 34.63 -6.57
C PHE A 23 -1.21 34.29 -7.63
N ASP A 24 -0.83 35.28 -8.44
CA ASP A 24 0.13 35.10 -9.51
C ASP A 24 1.57 35.20 -8.94
N VAL A 25 2.24 34.06 -8.86
CA VAL A 25 3.64 33.94 -8.40
C VAL A 25 4.63 34.61 -9.36
N GLY A 26 4.25 34.82 -10.62
CA GLY A 26 5.10 35.48 -11.65
C GLY A 26 5.40 36.96 -11.38
N LEU A 27 4.65 37.61 -10.47
CA LEU A 27 4.86 38.99 -10.06
C LEU A 27 5.93 39.16 -8.97
N LEU A 28 6.49 38.09 -8.45
CA LEU A 28 7.44 38.10 -7.36
C LEU A 28 8.90 38.00 -7.91
N PRO A 29 9.89 38.60 -7.20
CA PRO A 29 11.30 38.38 -7.51
C PRO A 29 11.64 36.89 -7.57
N SER A 30 12.50 36.49 -8.50
CA SER A 30 12.86 35.09 -8.72
C SER A 30 13.39 34.37 -7.48
N SER A 31 14.04 35.07 -6.57
CA SER A 31 14.51 34.55 -5.28
C SER A 31 13.35 34.22 -4.31
N VAL A 32 12.24 34.94 -4.43
CA VAL A 32 11.04 34.71 -3.59
C VAL A 32 10.13 33.65 -4.24
N SER A 33 9.97 33.68 -5.56
CA SER A 33 9.16 32.69 -6.27
C SER A 33 9.72 31.26 -6.14
N GLN A 34 11.05 31.09 -6.03
CA GLN A 34 11.68 29.80 -5.75
C GLN A 34 11.46 29.30 -4.32
N ALA A 35 11.12 30.17 -3.38
CA ALA A 35 10.83 29.82 -1.99
C ALA A 35 9.35 29.57 -1.71
N ILE A 36 8.47 29.84 -2.69
CA ILE A 36 7.03 29.66 -2.54
C ILE A 36 6.62 28.25 -2.96
N TRP A 37 6.05 27.51 -2.04
CA TRP A 37 5.50 26.19 -2.27
C TRP A 37 3.96 26.26 -2.29
N ARG A 38 3.35 25.81 -3.36
CA ARG A 38 1.89 25.63 -3.39
C ARG A 38 1.52 24.43 -2.55
N GLY A 39 0.34 24.45 -1.89
CA GLY A 39 -0.12 23.33 -1.08
C GLY A 39 -0.15 21.99 -1.83
N THR A 40 -0.34 22.01 -3.16
CA THR A 40 -0.26 20.84 -4.04
C THR A 40 1.18 20.35 -4.26
N GLU A 41 2.19 21.22 -4.08
CA GLU A 41 3.61 20.95 -4.31
C GLU A 41 4.35 20.55 -3.02
N VAL A 42 3.77 20.84 -1.85
CA VAL A 42 4.34 20.51 -0.53
C VAL A 42 4.58 19.00 -0.33
N GLY A 43 4.00 18.15 -1.15
CA GLY A 43 4.27 16.70 -1.19
C GLY A 43 5.43 16.28 -2.08
N GLN A 44 5.93 17.16 -2.95
CA GLN A 44 6.96 16.85 -3.99
C GLN A 44 8.39 17.25 -3.60
N SER A 45 8.63 17.77 -2.39
CA SER A 45 10.01 18.07 -2.00
C SER A 45 10.83 16.80 -1.99
N GLY A 46 11.88 16.78 -2.79
CA GLY A 46 12.91 15.81 -3.15
C GLY A 46 13.37 14.79 -2.11
N LYS A 47 12.45 14.14 -1.40
CA LYS A 47 12.76 13.02 -0.55
C LYS A 47 13.06 11.80 -1.42
N ALA A 48 14.11 11.10 -1.06
CA ALA A 48 14.46 9.86 -1.72
C ALA A 48 13.25 8.88 -1.70
N VAL A 49 12.95 8.32 -2.85
CA VAL A 49 11.89 7.31 -3.03
C VAL A 49 12.45 6.12 -3.78
N VAL A 50 11.87 4.95 -3.56
CA VAL A 50 12.15 3.73 -4.31
C VAL A 50 10.92 3.37 -5.12
N SER A 51 11.03 3.32 -6.45
CA SER A 51 9.92 2.90 -7.31
C SER A 51 9.33 1.58 -6.81
N THR A 52 8.02 1.49 -6.74
CA THR A 52 7.31 0.26 -6.33
C THR A 52 7.49 -0.87 -7.33
N GLY A 53 7.79 -0.53 -8.59
CA GLY A 53 7.78 -1.44 -9.73
C GLY A 53 6.42 -1.58 -10.39
N PHE A 54 5.43 -0.85 -9.91
CA PHE A 54 4.09 -0.75 -10.48
C PHE A 54 3.80 0.70 -10.81
N GLU A 55 3.78 1.04 -12.09
CA GLU A 55 3.57 2.42 -12.57
C GLU A 55 2.28 3.04 -12.02
N ALA A 56 1.20 2.25 -12.01
CA ALA A 56 -0.10 2.70 -11.50
C ALA A 56 -0.04 3.07 -10.00
N LEU A 57 0.79 2.39 -9.20
CA LEU A 57 0.98 2.70 -7.79
C LEU A 57 1.96 3.88 -7.62
N ASP A 58 3.05 3.91 -8.38
CA ASP A 58 4.02 5.01 -8.36
C ASP A 58 3.34 6.35 -8.67
N ALA A 59 2.44 6.39 -9.65
CA ALA A 59 1.66 7.59 -9.99
C ALA A 59 0.79 8.11 -8.83
N GLN A 60 0.44 7.26 -7.90
CA GLN A 60 -0.41 7.61 -6.75
C GLN A 60 0.39 7.85 -5.46
N LEU A 61 1.63 7.43 -5.38
CA LEU A 61 2.44 7.64 -4.18
C LEU A 61 3.15 9.00 -4.21
N PRO A 62 3.25 9.70 -3.07
CA PRO A 62 3.99 10.95 -2.98
C PRO A 62 5.45 10.75 -3.37
N GLY A 63 5.91 11.46 -4.39
CA GLY A 63 7.26 11.36 -4.91
C GLY A 63 7.48 10.23 -5.92
N GLY A 64 6.44 9.46 -6.28
CA GLY A 64 6.52 8.44 -7.33
C GLY A 64 7.08 7.09 -6.88
N GLY A 65 6.91 6.72 -5.60
CA GLY A 65 7.40 5.44 -5.10
C GLY A 65 7.32 5.29 -3.58
N TRP A 66 7.88 4.21 -3.05
CA TRP A 66 7.98 3.99 -1.61
C TRP A 66 8.91 5.04 -0.97
N PRO A 67 8.43 5.80 0.02
CA PRO A 67 9.24 6.85 0.60
C PRO A 67 10.38 6.28 1.45
N CYS A 68 11.57 6.82 1.30
CA CYS A 68 12.63 6.79 2.31
C CYS A 68 12.37 7.90 3.34
N ASN A 69 13.14 7.94 4.42
CA ASN A 69 12.99 8.91 5.52
C ASN A 69 11.58 8.95 6.12
N SER A 70 10.88 7.82 6.09
CA SER A 70 9.50 7.73 6.52
C SER A 70 9.07 6.28 6.74
N LEU A 71 8.10 6.06 7.63
CA LEU A 71 7.44 4.76 7.77
C LEU A 71 6.34 4.61 6.72
N THR A 72 6.26 3.41 6.15
CA THR A 72 5.11 2.92 5.41
C THR A 72 4.46 1.80 6.19
N GLU A 73 3.21 1.98 6.59
CA GLU A 73 2.42 0.95 7.26
C GLU A 73 1.64 0.16 6.20
N LEU A 74 1.92 -1.14 6.10
CA LEU A 74 1.26 -2.07 5.20
C LEU A 74 0.29 -2.94 5.99
N LEU A 75 -0.99 -2.81 5.67
CA LEU A 75 -2.06 -3.58 6.27
C LEU A 75 -2.47 -4.72 5.35
N GLN A 76 -2.79 -5.87 5.93
CA GLN A 76 -3.27 -7.05 5.20
C GLN A 76 -4.12 -7.93 6.12
N SER A 77 -5.01 -8.74 5.52
CA SER A 77 -5.92 -9.60 6.26
C SER A 77 -5.19 -10.73 6.99
N GLN A 78 -4.12 -11.24 6.38
CA GLN A 78 -3.28 -12.30 6.94
C GLN A 78 -1.81 -12.02 6.64
N PRO A 79 -0.91 -12.30 7.59
CA PRO A 79 0.53 -12.22 7.35
C PRO A 79 0.97 -13.19 6.26
N SER A 80 2.00 -12.82 5.51
CA SER A 80 2.59 -13.60 4.39
C SER A 80 1.66 -13.77 3.19
N LEU A 81 0.69 -12.86 3.02
CA LEU A 81 -0.27 -12.93 1.93
C LEU A 81 0.12 -12.05 0.74
N CYS A 82 0.42 -10.78 0.98
CA CYS A 82 0.61 -9.79 -0.06
C CYS A 82 2.03 -9.19 -0.10
N GLU A 83 2.81 -9.28 0.99
CA GLU A 83 4.07 -8.56 1.17
C GLU A 83 5.03 -8.76 0.01
N TRP A 84 5.33 -10.02 -0.29
CA TRP A 84 6.32 -10.34 -1.32
C TRP A 84 5.83 -9.99 -2.72
N ARG A 85 4.54 -10.19 -3.00
CA ARG A 85 3.96 -9.82 -4.29
C ARG A 85 3.97 -8.31 -4.51
N LEU A 86 3.74 -7.53 -3.45
CA LEU A 86 3.71 -6.07 -3.50
C LEU A 86 5.11 -5.46 -3.50
N LEU A 87 6.02 -5.99 -2.67
CA LEU A 87 7.31 -5.35 -2.44
C LEU A 87 8.44 -5.92 -3.29
N SER A 88 8.34 -7.16 -3.78
CA SER A 88 9.47 -7.80 -4.47
C SER A 88 10.05 -7.00 -5.63
N PRO A 89 9.30 -6.25 -6.46
CA PRO A 89 9.92 -5.49 -7.53
C PRO A 89 10.83 -4.36 -7.03
N ALA A 90 10.40 -3.68 -5.96
CA ALA A 90 11.21 -2.65 -5.31
C ALA A 90 12.42 -3.24 -4.60
N LEU A 91 12.21 -4.33 -3.84
CA LEU A 91 13.27 -5.00 -3.10
C LEU A 91 14.35 -5.58 -4.03
N ALA A 92 13.96 -6.19 -5.15
CA ALA A 92 14.91 -6.69 -6.15
C ALA A 92 15.80 -5.57 -6.69
N ARG A 93 15.26 -4.38 -6.95
CA ARG A 93 16.05 -3.21 -7.39
C ARG A 93 17.06 -2.77 -6.34
N LEU A 94 16.65 -2.72 -5.06
CA LEU A 94 17.56 -2.39 -3.96
C LEU A 94 18.71 -3.41 -3.83
N VAL A 95 18.40 -4.68 -4.01
CA VAL A 95 19.42 -5.75 -3.98
C VAL A 95 20.39 -5.63 -5.14
N THR A 96 19.96 -5.24 -6.35
CA THR A 96 20.88 -5.04 -7.50
C THR A 96 21.87 -3.90 -7.28
N THR A 97 21.51 -2.93 -6.45
CA THR A 97 22.43 -1.83 -6.05
C THR A 97 23.28 -2.17 -4.82
N GLY A 98 23.26 -3.42 -4.36
CA GLY A 98 24.05 -3.90 -3.22
C GLY A 98 23.36 -3.75 -1.87
N GLY A 99 22.09 -3.34 -1.85
CA GLY A 99 21.32 -3.18 -0.61
C GLY A 99 21.00 -4.50 0.08
N GLN A 100 20.75 -4.44 1.38
CA GLN A 100 20.34 -5.57 2.21
C GLN A 100 18.87 -5.45 2.61
N ILE A 101 18.17 -6.56 2.60
CA ILE A 101 16.77 -6.65 3.05
C ILE A 101 16.76 -7.23 4.46
N LEU A 102 16.40 -6.39 5.43
CA LEU A 102 16.39 -6.72 6.84
C LEU A 102 14.98 -7.11 7.29
N LEU A 103 14.80 -8.36 7.73
CA LEU A 103 13.51 -8.91 8.16
C LEU A 103 13.49 -9.02 9.68
N VAL A 104 12.55 -8.35 10.35
CA VAL A 104 12.38 -8.38 11.80
C VAL A 104 11.10 -9.11 12.17
N GLY A 105 11.24 -10.27 12.80
CA GLY A 105 10.14 -11.08 13.32
C GLY A 105 9.09 -11.50 12.28
N PRO A 106 9.46 -11.96 11.07
CA PRO A 106 8.48 -12.45 10.11
C PRO A 106 7.71 -13.62 10.71
N PRO A 107 6.39 -13.72 10.42
CA PRO A 107 5.51 -14.73 11.03
C PRO A 107 5.82 -16.15 10.57
N LYS A 108 6.50 -16.28 9.45
CA LYS A 108 6.96 -17.55 8.89
C LYS A 108 8.39 -17.39 8.37
N ARG A 109 9.16 -18.50 8.40
CA ARG A 109 10.49 -18.54 7.80
C ARG A 109 10.41 -18.16 6.32
N PRO A 110 11.24 -17.20 5.85
CA PRO A 110 11.29 -16.82 4.45
C PRO A 110 11.62 -18.02 3.55
N HIS A 111 10.89 -18.19 2.48
CA HIS A 111 11.16 -19.24 1.48
C HIS A 111 12.23 -18.74 0.51
N VAL A 112 13.49 -18.90 0.88
CA VAL A 112 14.66 -18.38 0.14
C VAL A 112 14.65 -18.74 -1.35
N PRO A 113 14.36 -20.01 -1.78
CA PRO A 113 14.33 -20.33 -3.21
C PRO A 113 13.29 -19.51 -3.99
N GLY A 114 12.15 -19.18 -3.37
CA GLY A 114 11.13 -18.31 -3.97
C GLY A 114 11.62 -16.86 -4.06
N LEU A 115 12.30 -16.35 -3.04
CA LEU A 115 12.84 -14.99 -3.02
C LEU A 115 13.95 -14.82 -4.07
N VAL A 116 14.80 -15.80 -4.23
CA VAL A 116 15.83 -15.81 -5.30
C VAL A 116 15.18 -15.69 -6.68
N LYS A 117 14.08 -16.40 -6.91
CA LYS A 117 13.30 -16.27 -8.17
C LYS A 117 12.67 -14.89 -8.34
N LEU A 118 12.42 -14.16 -7.26
CA LEU A 118 11.95 -12.78 -7.29
C LEU A 118 13.08 -11.75 -7.42
N GLY A 119 14.34 -12.20 -7.57
CA GLY A 119 15.50 -11.34 -7.70
C GLY A 119 16.14 -10.92 -6.38
N ILE A 120 15.73 -11.52 -5.26
CA ILE A 120 16.29 -11.23 -3.92
C ILE A 120 17.26 -12.36 -3.57
N ALA A 121 18.56 -12.12 -3.77
CA ALA A 121 19.59 -13.12 -3.48
C ALA A 121 19.73 -13.36 -1.97
N GLU A 122 20.01 -14.60 -1.58
CA GLU A 122 20.14 -15.00 -0.17
C GLU A 122 21.18 -14.16 0.60
N LYS A 123 22.31 -13.87 0.00
CA LYS A 123 23.38 -13.04 0.57
C LYS A 123 22.95 -11.62 0.95
N ASN A 124 21.85 -11.13 0.35
CA ASN A 124 21.28 -9.81 0.61
C ASN A 124 20.14 -9.85 1.61
N LEU A 125 19.78 -11.04 2.11
CA LEU A 125 18.69 -11.23 3.05
C LEU A 125 19.24 -11.44 4.46
N VAL A 126 18.87 -10.58 5.39
CA VAL A 126 19.20 -10.70 6.82
C VAL A 126 17.92 -10.94 7.58
N TRP A 127 17.79 -12.11 8.15
CA TRP A 127 16.65 -12.47 8.99
C TRP A 127 17.03 -12.37 10.47
N ILE A 128 16.32 -11.50 11.18
CA ILE A 128 16.51 -11.28 12.61
C ILE A 128 15.37 -11.93 13.36
N VAL A 129 15.70 -12.94 14.12
CA VAL A 129 14.76 -13.63 15.01
C VAL A 129 14.47 -12.71 16.20
N ALA A 130 13.20 -12.40 16.39
CA ALA A 130 12.69 -11.61 17.53
C ALA A 130 11.32 -12.20 17.89
N ASP A 131 11.27 -12.89 19.01
CA ASP A 131 10.11 -13.71 19.36
C ASP A 131 9.02 -12.86 20.03
N THR A 132 9.43 -11.94 20.90
CA THR A 132 8.49 -11.08 21.63
C THR A 132 8.19 -9.78 20.90
N PRO A 133 7.00 -9.18 21.11
CA PRO A 133 6.67 -7.86 20.57
C PRO A 133 7.66 -6.76 20.98
N ALA A 134 8.21 -6.85 22.18
CA ALA A 134 9.19 -5.89 22.70
C ALA A 134 10.53 -6.00 21.95
N GLU A 135 11.03 -7.21 21.72
CA GLU A 135 12.25 -7.45 20.94
C GLU A 135 12.10 -6.99 19.50
N ARG A 136 10.96 -7.29 18.86
CA ARG A 136 10.68 -6.84 17.50
C ARG A 136 10.70 -5.31 17.38
N LEU A 137 10.04 -4.64 18.31
CA LEU A 137 10.02 -3.17 18.35
C LEU A 137 11.41 -2.60 18.57
N TRP A 138 12.13 -3.11 19.58
CA TRP A 138 13.50 -2.67 19.90
C TRP A 138 14.45 -2.88 18.72
N THR A 139 14.45 -4.08 18.15
CA THR A 139 15.27 -4.43 16.98
C THR A 139 14.98 -3.51 15.81
N THR A 140 13.70 -3.29 15.50
CA THR A 140 13.28 -2.37 14.42
C THR A 140 13.83 -0.97 14.68
N GLU A 141 13.72 -0.48 15.92
CA GLU A 141 14.23 0.84 16.28
C GLU A 141 15.76 0.94 16.11
N GLN A 142 16.52 -0.09 16.52
CA GLN A 142 17.98 -0.10 16.34
C GLN A 142 18.37 -0.11 14.86
N LEU A 143 17.67 -0.90 14.02
CA LEU A 143 17.94 -0.94 12.59
C LEU A 143 17.64 0.40 11.90
N VAL A 144 16.53 1.03 12.25
CA VAL A 144 16.18 2.35 11.71
C VAL A 144 17.23 3.39 12.09
N LYS A 145 17.72 3.37 13.33
CA LYS A 145 18.81 4.25 13.80
C LYS A 145 20.15 3.94 13.13
N ALA A 146 20.42 2.68 12.85
CA ALA A 146 21.65 2.26 12.17
C ALA A 146 21.70 2.71 10.70
N ASN A 147 20.55 3.09 10.13
CA ASN A 147 20.41 3.62 8.78
C ASN A 147 21.12 2.75 7.73
N PRO A 148 20.66 1.52 7.46
CA PRO A 148 21.28 0.64 6.48
C PRO A 148 21.18 1.23 5.08
N ARG A 149 22.31 1.62 4.50
CA ARG A 149 22.33 2.28 3.19
C ARG A 149 21.91 1.35 2.07
N GLY A 150 21.05 1.83 1.19
CA GLY A 150 20.64 1.13 -0.03
C GLY A 150 19.77 -0.11 0.19
N GLY A 151 19.37 -0.40 1.42
CA GLY A 151 18.56 -1.56 1.77
C GLY A 151 17.08 -1.25 2.00
N ALA A 152 16.38 -2.16 2.69
CA ALA A 152 15.02 -1.98 3.20
C ALA A 152 14.85 -2.68 4.54
N ILE A 153 14.02 -2.12 5.42
CA ILE A 153 13.63 -2.72 6.70
C ILE A 153 12.18 -3.18 6.61
N LEU A 154 11.93 -4.46 6.83
CA LEU A 154 10.62 -5.10 6.85
C LEU A 154 10.35 -5.64 8.26
N ALA A 155 9.44 -5.02 9.00
CA ALA A 155 9.16 -5.36 10.39
C ALA A 155 7.70 -5.77 10.60
N TRP A 156 7.47 -6.94 11.17
CA TRP A 156 6.14 -7.44 11.53
C TRP A 156 5.82 -7.03 12.96
N LEU A 157 5.06 -5.95 13.11
CA LEU A 157 4.68 -5.34 14.39
C LEU A 157 3.15 -5.30 14.57
N PRO A 158 2.47 -6.46 14.62
CA PRO A 158 1.00 -6.50 14.63
C PRO A 158 0.36 -5.79 15.83
N GLN A 159 1.08 -5.75 16.96
CA GLN A 159 0.60 -5.18 18.22
C GLN A 159 1.18 -3.79 18.52
N ALA A 160 1.86 -3.13 17.56
CA ALA A 160 2.46 -1.84 17.79
C ALA A 160 1.38 -0.78 18.11
N ARG A 161 1.62 -0.01 19.18
CA ARG A 161 0.76 1.10 19.60
C ARG A 161 1.14 2.38 18.87
N ALA A 162 0.21 3.34 18.77
CA ALA A 162 0.44 4.60 18.08
C ALA A 162 1.68 5.35 18.57
N GLU A 163 1.95 5.34 19.89
CA GLU A 163 3.14 5.97 20.49
C GLU A 163 4.44 5.33 20.01
N GLN A 164 4.46 3.99 19.90
CA GLN A 164 5.61 3.25 19.42
C GLN A 164 5.88 3.53 17.94
N ILE A 165 4.82 3.58 17.13
CA ILE A 165 4.90 3.94 15.71
C ILE A 165 5.39 5.38 15.55
N ARG A 166 4.93 6.31 16.41
CA ARG A 166 5.39 7.70 16.41
C ARG A 166 6.89 7.79 16.67
N ARG A 167 7.40 7.04 17.65
CA ARG A 167 8.84 6.98 17.97
C ARG A 167 9.65 6.42 16.80
N LEU A 168 9.19 5.33 16.19
CA LEU A 168 9.80 4.78 14.98
C LEU A 168 9.80 5.79 13.83
N GLN A 169 8.70 6.53 13.63
CA GLN A 169 8.59 7.56 12.58
C GLN A 169 9.60 8.68 12.79
N VAL A 170 9.82 9.12 14.02
CA VAL A 170 10.84 10.14 14.33
C VAL A 170 12.23 9.65 13.91
N HIS A 171 12.59 8.43 14.25
CA HIS A 171 13.88 7.85 13.84
C HIS A 171 13.95 7.61 12.33
N ALA A 172 12.84 7.22 11.69
CA ALA A 172 12.81 6.98 10.25
C ALA A 172 13.05 8.25 9.42
N GLN A 173 12.86 9.44 9.98
CA GLN A 173 13.15 10.71 9.27
C GLN A 173 14.61 10.87 8.85
N SER A 174 15.52 10.22 9.55
CA SER A 174 16.96 10.19 9.24
C SER A 174 17.41 8.88 8.58
N CYS A 175 16.50 7.98 8.25
CA CYS A 175 16.80 6.70 7.62
C CYS A 175 16.66 6.78 6.11
N ASP A 176 17.73 6.55 5.36
CA ASP A 176 17.78 6.70 3.90
C ASP A 176 17.16 5.51 3.13
N CYS A 177 16.70 4.49 3.82
CA CYS A 177 16.04 3.34 3.22
C CYS A 177 14.53 3.32 3.54
N PRO A 178 13.70 2.68 2.71
CA PRO A 178 12.30 2.48 3.03
C PRO A 178 12.13 1.54 4.24
N VAL A 179 11.20 1.90 5.12
CA VAL A 179 10.85 1.14 6.33
C VAL A 179 9.38 0.73 6.27
N PHE A 180 9.13 -0.57 6.20
CA PHE A 180 7.80 -1.15 6.11
C PHE A 180 7.39 -1.79 7.44
N LEU A 181 6.23 -1.40 7.96
CA LEU A 181 5.61 -2.00 9.13
C LEU A 181 4.39 -2.82 8.71
N PHE A 182 4.43 -4.13 8.91
CA PHE A 182 3.29 -5.00 8.62
C PHE A 182 2.38 -5.13 9.82
N ARG A 183 1.08 -4.84 9.59
CA ARG A 183 0.04 -4.89 10.62
C ARG A 183 -1.23 -5.55 10.06
N PRO A 184 -2.10 -6.10 10.93
CA PRO A 184 -3.36 -6.67 10.49
C PRO A 184 -4.31 -5.61 9.95
N GLU A 185 -5.14 -5.97 8.98
CA GLU A 185 -6.20 -5.12 8.42
C GLU A 185 -7.15 -4.58 9.51
N ALA A 186 -7.38 -5.34 10.57
CA ALA A 186 -8.25 -4.95 11.67
C ALA A 186 -7.93 -3.56 12.28
N VAL A 187 -6.67 -3.09 12.14
CA VAL A 187 -6.27 -1.76 12.64
C VAL A 187 -6.43 -0.65 11.60
N GLN A 188 -7.12 -0.88 10.50
CA GLN A 188 -7.24 0.12 9.43
C GLN A 188 -7.92 1.42 9.89
N LEU A 189 -8.87 1.31 10.82
CA LEU A 189 -9.60 2.46 11.38
C LEU A 189 -8.86 3.11 12.55
N ASP A 190 -7.83 2.49 13.08
CA ASP A 190 -7.05 3.05 14.18
C ASP A 190 -6.23 4.26 13.69
N ALA A 191 -6.15 5.28 14.55
CA ALA A 191 -5.26 6.40 14.29
C ALA A 191 -3.80 5.94 14.26
N SER A 192 -3.08 6.27 13.20
CA SER A 192 -1.65 5.96 13.08
C SER A 192 -0.82 7.18 12.72
N PRO A 193 0.34 7.38 13.36
CA PRO A 193 1.28 8.44 13.03
C PRO A 193 2.10 8.15 11.76
N ALA A 194 2.03 6.95 11.19
CA ALA A 194 2.71 6.65 9.93
C ALA A 194 2.19 7.59 8.81
N PRO A 195 3.08 8.24 8.05
CA PRO A 195 2.69 9.17 6.99
C PRO A 195 2.06 8.51 5.77
N LEU A 196 2.43 7.25 5.48
CA LEU A 196 1.85 6.43 4.42
C LEU A 196 1.25 5.17 5.03
N ARG A 197 -0.03 4.92 4.74
CA ARG A 197 -0.73 3.69 5.11
C ARG A 197 -1.39 3.09 3.90
N VAL A 198 -1.16 1.83 3.68
CA VAL A 198 -1.63 1.08 2.52
C VAL A 198 -2.24 -0.23 2.97
N LEU A 199 -3.45 -0.53 2.52
CA LEU A 199 -4.08 -1.84 2.66
C LEU A 199 -3.89 -2.61 1.35
N ALA A 200 -3.33 -3.81 1.44
CA ALA A 200 -3.17 -4.71 0.30
C ALA A 200 -4.03 -5.95 0.48
N THR A 201 -4.85 -6.25 -0.51
CA THR A 201 -5.71 -7.44 -0.55
C THR A 201 -5.51 -8.20 -1.85
N LEU A 202 -5.88 -9.48 -1.85
CA LEU A 202 -5.88 -10.29 -3.08
C LEU A 202 -7.10 -9.94 -3.92
N GLY A 203 -6.87 -9.67 -5.19
CA GLY A 203 -7.90 -9.61 -6.22
C GLY A 203 -8.01 -10.91 -6.99
N THR A 204 -8.83 -10.93 -8.04
CA THR A 204 -8.93 -12.02 -8.99
C THR A 204 -7.76 -11.99 -9.98
N ASP A 205 -7.52 -13.12 -10.65
CA ASP A 205 -6.60 -13.20 -11.80
C ASP A 205 -5.19 -12.63 -11.54
N TRP A 206 -4.58 -13.02 -10.42
CA TRP A 206 -3.23 -12.60 -10.01
C TRP A 206 -3.11 -11.11 -9.65
N GLN A 207 -4.22 -10.41 -9.49
CA GLN A 207 -4.20 -9.03 -9.09
C GLN A 207 -4.00 -8.88 -7.58
N LEU A 208 -3.37 -7.77 -7.21
CA LEU A 208 -3.45 -7.19 -5.88
C LEU A 208 -4.34 -5.95 -5.97
N GLN A 209 -5.22 -5.77 -5.01
CA GLN A 209 -5.95 -4.53 -4.82
C GLN A 209 -5.29 -3.75 -3.70
N VAL A 210 -4.90 -2.53 -4.00
CA VAL A 210 -4.16 -1.65 -3.10
C VAL A 210 -4.97 -0.41 -2.80
N TYR A 211 -5.28 -0.18 -1.53
CA TYR A 211 -6.00 1.00 -1.03
C TYR A 211 -5.01 1.89 -0.29
N ILE A 212 -4.93 3.16 -0.68
CA ILE A 212 -4.11 4.14 0.03
C ILE A 212 -4.98 4.78 1.11
N LEU A 213 -4.87 4.26 2.33
CA LEU A 213 -5.67 4.71 3.47
C LEU A 213 -5.23 6.08 3.99
N LYS A 214 -3.94 6.40 3.84
CA LYS A 214 -3.35 7.66 4.26
C LYS A 214 -2.11 7.96 3.44
N ARG A 215 -2.00 9.19 2.96
CA ARG A 215 -0.79 9.73 2.31
C ARG A 215 -0.68 11.23 2.53
N LYS A 216 0.46 11.83 2.21
CA LYS A 216 0.57 13.29 2.05
C LYS A 216 -0.10 13.70 0.74
N GLY A 217 -0.85 14.79 0.77
CA GLY A 217 -1.61 15.30 -0.37
C GLY A 217 -3.04 14.77 -0.40
N ALA A 218 -3.72 14.94 -1.53
CA ALA A 218 -5.11 14.52 -1.70
C ALA A 218 -5.25 13.01 -1.57
N LEU A 219 -6.27 12.55 -0.85
CA LEU A 219 -6.64 11.13 -0.83
C LEU A 219 -7.18 10.73 -2.20
N MET A 220 -6.96 9.47 -2.55
CA MET A 220 -7.56 8.83 -3.69
C MET A 220 -8.73 7.98 -3.21
N ASP A 221 -9.87 8.09 -3.87
CA ASP A 221 -10.98 7.19 -3.63
C ASP A 221 -10.82 5.90 -4.45
N GLY A 222 -11.16 4.77 -3.83
CA GLY A 222 -11.12 3.46 -4.46
C GLY A 222 -9.77 2.72 -4.27
N PHE A 223 -9.52 1.77 -5.17
CA PHE A 223 -8.33 0.91 -5.12
C PHE A 223 -7.57 0.93 -6.44
N ILE A 224 -6.30 0.60 -6.34
CA ILE A 224 -5.41 0.40 -7.51
C ILE A 224 -5.27 -1.10 -7.71
N SER A 225 -5.60 -1.56 -8.92
CA SER A 225 -5.44 -2.97 -9.30
C SER A 225 -4.05 -3.17 -9.90
N LEU A 226 -3.24 -4.00 -9.26
CA LEU A 226 -1.87 -4.29 -9.68
C LEU A 226 -1.76 -5.72 -10.17
N LEU A 227 -1.33 -5.92 -11.40
CA LEU A 227 -0.99 -7.26 -11.89
C LEU A 227 0.35 -7.69 -11.26
N SER A 228 0.31 -8.68 -10.39
CA SER A 228 1.45 -9.11 -9.58
C SER A 228 1.91 -10.53 -9.84
N ILE A 229 1.94 -10.92 -11.12
CA ILE A 229 2.50 -12.22 -11.55
C ILE A 229 4.03 -12.15 -11.40
N PRO A 230 4.66 -13.06 -10.65
CA PRO A 230 6.11 -13.16 -10.65
C PRO A 230 6.66 -13.35 -12.06
N ALA A 231 7.69 -12.60 -12.44
CA ALA A 231 8.26 -12.61 -13.80
C ALA A 231 8.64 -14.03 -14.26
N THR A 232 9.13 -14.86 -13.33
CA THR A 232 9.48 -16.27 -13.60
C THR A 232 8.29 -17.16 -13.94
N LEU A 233 7.09 -16.80 -13.49
CA LEU A 233 5.86 -17.51 -13.81
C LEU A 233 5.21 -16.94 -15.07
N ALA A 234 5.38 -15.67 -15.35
CA ALA A 234 4.79 -15.00 -16.51
C ALA A 234 5.19 -15.67 -17.83
N SER A 235 6.44 -16.16 -17.92
CA SER A 235 6.96 -16.85 -19.11
C SER A 235 6.36 -18.24 -19.35
N VAL A 236 5.83 -18.91 -18.31
CA VAL A 236 5.26 -20.27 -18.40
C VAL A 236 3.73 -20.26 -18.34
N PHE A 237 3.12 -19.12 -18.05
CA PHE A 237 1.67 -19.02 -17.97
C PHE A 237 1.04 -18.95 -19.36
N THR A 238 0.11 -19.87 -19.60
CA THR A 238 -0.79 -19.76 -20.75
C THR A 238 -1.83 -18.65 -20.51
N PRO A 239 -2.45 -18.08 -21.57
CA PRO A 239 -3.53 -17.11 -21.41
C PRO A 239 -4.66 -17.57 -20.48
N ARG A 240 -4.91 -18.89 -20.44
CA ARG A 240 -5.89 -19.50 -19.53
C ARG A 240 -5.49 -19.41 -18.05
N LEU A 241 -4.22 -19.67 -17.74
CA LEU A 241 -3.70 -19.59 -16.37
C LEU A 241 -3.54 -18.14 -15.90
N MET A 242 -3.42 -17.19 -16.83
CA MET A 242 -3.42 -15.75 -16.50
C MET A 242 -4.80 -15.24 -16.04
N ARG A 243 -5.89 -15.94 -16.43
CA ARG A 243 -7.26 -15.57 -16.08
C ARG A 243 -8.03 -16.76 -15.51
N PRO A 244 -7.63 -17.29 -14.34
CA PRO A 244 -8.29 -18.45 -13.74
C PRO A 244 -9.77 -18.21 -13.41
N SER A 245 -10.20 -16.96 -13.17
CA SER A 245 -11.60 -16.61 -12.97
C SER A 245 -12.50 -17.01 -14.15
N GLN A 246 -12.01 -16.86 -15.38
CA GLN A 246 -12.75 -17.24 -16.59
C GLN A 246 -12.91 -18.76 -16.74
N LEU A 247 -11.96 -19.53 -16.20
CA LEU A 247 -12.06 -21.00 -16.19
C LEU A 247 -13.14 -21.47 -15.22
N MET A 248 -13.20 -20.88 -14.03
CA MET A 248 -14.21 -21.23 -13.03
C MET A 248 -15.61 -20.90 -13.50
N ALA A 249 -15.82 -19.69 -14.06
CA ALA A 249 -17.10 -19.28 -14.60
C ALA A 249 -17.60 -20.24 -15.72
N LYS A 250 -16.68 -20.71 -16.60
CA LYS A 250 -17.02 -21.66 -17.65
C LYS A 250 -17.38 -23.04 -17.12
N THR A 251 -16.72 -23.46 -16.03
CA THR A 251 -17.02 -24.76 -15.38
C THR A 251 -18.38 -24.71 -14.68
N GLU A 252 -18.71 -23.62 -14.01
CA GLU A 252 -20.03 -23.43 -13.39
C GLU A 252 -21.15 -23.41 -14.41
N ALA A 253 -20.99 -22.66 -15.51
CA ALA A 253 -21.95 -22.63 -16.60
C ALA A 253 -22.17 -24.03 -17.24
N SER A 254 -21.08 -24.82 -17.37
CA SER A 254 -21.18 -26.19 -17.87
C SER A 254 -21.90 -27.13 -16.91
N ASN A 255 -21.69 -26.96 -15.59
CA ASN A 255 -22.35 -27.77 -14.57
C ASN A 255 -23.85 -27.45 -14.43
N VAL A 256 -24.25 -26.20 -14.61
CA VAL A 256 -25.68 -25.80 -14.63
C VAL A 256 -26.40 -26.45 -15.80
N HIS A 257 -25.78 -26.57 -16.97
CA HIS A 257 -26.34 -27.29 -18.10
C HIS A 257 -26.37 -28.81 -17.91
N ALA A 258 -25.43 -29.39 -17.16
CA ALA A 258 -25.40 -30.83 -16.87
C ALA A 258 -26.50 -31.25 -15.88
N LEU A 259 -26.87 -30.39 -14.94
CA LEU A 259 -27.96 -30.63 -13.99
C LEU A 259 -29.35 -30.37 -14.60
N GLY A 260 -29.44 -29.65 -15.72
CA GLY A 260 -30.70 -29.37 -16.44
C GLY A 260 -31.14 -30.47 -17.42
N ARG A 261 -30.42 -31.58 -17.55
CA ARG A 261 -30.79 -32.67 -18.43
C ARG A 261 -31.46 -33.79 -17.67
N THR A 262 -32.75 -33.97 -17.98
CA THR A 262 -33.56 -35.17 -17.77
C THR A 262 -34.25 -35.34 -16.39
N VAL A 263 -35.34 -34.61 -16.17
CA VAL A 263 -36.54 -35.27 -15.71
C VAL A 263 -37.41 -35.50 -16.95
N ASN A 264 -37.39 -36.72 -17.43
CA ASN A 264 -38.11 -37.14 -18.62
C ASN A 264 -39.61 -37.15 -18.30
N GLN A 265 -40.37 -36.22 -18.86
CA GLN A 265 -41.82 -36.06 -18.71
C GLN A 265 -42.65 -37.26 -19.25
N ARG A 266 -42.02 -38.39 -19.53
CA ARG A 266 -42.71 -39.58 -20.05
C ARG A 266 -43.34 -40.50 -18.99
N HIS A 267 -43.04 -40.30 -17.71
CA HIS A 267 -43.55 -41.21 -16.65
C HIS A 267 -44.79 -40.73 -15.90
N LEU A 268 -45.26 -39.51 -16.15
CA LEU A 268 -46.46 -38.97 -15.47
C LEU A 268 -47.76 -39.13 -16.24
N ARG A 269 -47.75 -39.73 -17.46
CA ARG A 269 -48.98 -40.01 -18.22
C ARG A 269 -49.54 -41.43 -18.07
N GLN A 270 -48.92 -42.30 -17.30
CA GLN A 270 -49.39 -43.69 -17.09
C GLN A 270 -50.08 -43.96 -15.74
N ILE A 271 -50.17 -42.96 -14.89
CA ILE A 271 -50.81 -43.13 -13.55
C ILE A 271 -52.23 -42.49 -13.50
N ALA A 272 -52.68 -41.82 -14.57
CA ALA A 272 -54.01 -41.16 -14.60
C ALA A 272 -55.05 -41.94 -15.44
N ALA A 273 -54.82 -43.25 -15.70
CA ALA A 273 -55.77 -44.10 -16.39
C ALA A 273 -55.86 -45.47 -15.69
N HIS A 274 -56.36 -45.49 -14.45
CA HIS A 274 -57.03 -46.62 -13.81
C HIS A 274 -57.93 -46.08 -12.67
#